data_5924e98e67b8f160af3e04dce5fb785b
#
_entry.id   5924e98e67b8f160af3e04dce5fb785b
#
_cell.length_a   1.000
_cell.length_b   1.000
_cell.length_c   1.000
_cell.angle_alpha   90.00
_cell.angle_beta   90.00
_cell.angle_gamma   90.00
#
_symmetry.space_group_name_H-M   'P 1'
#
loop_
_entity.id
_entity.type
_entity.pdbx_description
1 polymer ?
#
loop_
_entity_poly.entity_id
_entity_poly.type
_entity_poly.pdbx_seq_one_letter_code
_entity_poly.pdbx_strand_id
1 'polypeptide(L)'
;MTMPNQRSGLAGCLFVFLFAVIAMAPPSAAATVEEIALMNRADRQKILVEGAKKEGKVSWYTTLIVDQVVRPVKEAFEKEYPFIQMEYFRGNSERLVQKMMAEYQAKRYDVDIIDGTVSPTMVRRAGFLQRFYSPILAEYPADLKDPQGFWGTTNLYFFATGYNTRMVKAAEVPKTYEDLLNPRWKGQMMWSTSRGSGAPIFVGTILNAMGMEAGKAYLQKLKSQNIAKSTASNRQVLDLTIAGEYPLALQMFNHHAFISKSAGAPVDWQPHEPVTATIHTVALAKSSPHPHAAMLLLDFVMSEKGQRVYQQANYLPSHPKVPAKQADLKPGARFKRAYYINPDAQYDKGNEWVDYFNSVFLK
;
A
#
# COMPACT_ATOMS: atom_id res chain seq x y z
N MET A 1 -58.26 -15.13 98.65
CA MET A 1 -57.05 -15.76 98.20
C MET A 1 -56.82 -15.31 96.77
N THR A 2 -56.03 -14.36 96.63
CA THR A 2 -55.84 -13.59 95.38
C THR A 2 -54.41 -13.85 94.86
N MET A 3 -54.31 -14.29 93.64
CA MET A 3 -53.01 -14.40 92.93
C MET A 3 -52.69 -13.07 92.19
N PRO A 4 -51.50 -12.61 92.17
CA PRO A 4 -51.09 -11.46 91.36
C PRO A 4 -50.67 -11.81 89.97
N ASN A 5 -51.05 -10.99 89.05
CA ASN A 5 -50.80 -11.04 87.60
C ASN A 5 -49.37 -10.55 87.27
N GLN A 6 -48.53 -11.33 86.57
CA GLN A 6 -47.29 -10.88 86.05
C GLN A 6 -47.47 -10.57 84.56
N ARG A 7 -47.22 -9.32 84.19
CA ARG A 7 -47.08 -8.90 82.78
C ARG A 7 -45.59 -8.96 82.35
N SER A 8 -45.28 -9.81 81.47
CA SER A 8 -43.98 -9.87 80.79
C SER A 8 -44.03 -8.97 79.56
N GLY A 9 -43.21 -7.91 79.56
CA GLY A 9 -42.99 -7.08 78.38
C GLY A 9 -42.01 -7.74 77.43
N LEU A 10 -42.39 -8.00 76.18
CA LEU A 10 -41.50 -8.32 75.10
C LEU A 10 -40.96 -7.06 74.50
N ALA A 11 -39.64 -6.84 74.64
CA ALA A 11 -38.87 -5.84 73.86
C ALA A 11 -38.52 -6.44 72.48
N GLY A 12 -39.19 -6.02 71.43
CA GLY A 12 -38.86 -6.37 70.05
C GLY A 12 -37.66 -5.55 69.53
N CYS A 13 -36.55 -6.20 69.38
CA CYS A 13 -35.40 -5.63 68.63
C CYS A 13 -35.70 -5.69 67.12
N LEU A 14 -35.91 -4.51 66.53
CA LEU A 14 -36.05 -4.35 65.09
C LEU A 14 -34.64 -4.32 64.45
N PHE A 15 -34.21 -5.46 63.84
CA PHE A 15 -32.99 -5.51 63.02
C PHE A 15 -33.31 -4.97 61.63
N VAL A 16 -32.88 -3.72 61.34
CA VAL A 16 -32.93 -3.15 60.01
C VAL A 16 -31.76 -3.74 59.20
N PHE A 17 -32.02 -4.72 58.32
CA PHE A 17 -31.06 -5.21 57.33
C PHE A 17 -30.95 -4.13 56.22
N LEU A 18 -29.85 -3.37 56.24
CA LEU A 18 -29.48 -2.48 55.13
C LEU A 18 -28.93 -3.35 53.99
N PHE A 19 -29.75 -3.68 52.98
CA PHE A 19 -29.29 -4.27 51.73
C PHE A 19 -28.56 -3.20 50.95
N ALA A 20 -27.21 -3.23 50.97
CA ALA A 20 -26.40 -2.45 50.04
C ALA A 20 -26.56 -3.06 48.64
N VAL A 21 -27.35 -2.44 47.78
CA VAL A 21 -27.41 -2.74 46.34
C VAL A 21 -26.10 -2.26 45.73
N ILE A 22 -25.14 -3.18 45.55
CA ILE A 22 -23.97 -2.94 44.73
C ILE A 22 -24.48 -2.84 43.30
N ALA A 23 -24.63 -1.64 42.79
CA ALA A 23 -24.88 -1.39 41.37
C ALA A 23 -23.64 -1.88 40.60
N MET A 24 -23.70 -3.08 40.07
CA MET A 24 -22.72 -3.56 39.08
C MET A 24 -22.85 -2.65 37.87
N ALA A 25 -21.84 -1.81 37.62
CA ALA A 25 -21.74 -1.08 36.38
C ALA A 25 -21.78 -2.10 35.21
N PRO A 26 -22.56 -1.85 34.15
CA PRO A 26 -22.58 -2.76 33.01
C PRO A 26 -21.15 -2.95 32.48
N PRO A 27 -20.77 -4.15 32.06
CA PRO A 27 -19.47 -4.37 31.46
C PRO A 27 -19.30 -3.38 30.31
N SER A 28 -18.23 -2.58 30.34
CA SER A 28 -17.89 -1.67 29.25
C SER A 28 -17.79 -2.52 27.99
N ALA A 29 -18.67 -2.28 27.02
CA ALA A 29 -18.57 -2.95 25.73
C ALA A 29 -17.16 -2.71 25.17
N ALA A 30 -16.55 -3.75 24.60
CA ALA A 30 -15.26 -3.60 23.94
C ALA A 30 -15.37 -2.56 22.82
N ALA A 31 -14.40 -1.64 22.75
CA ALA A 31 -14.41 -0.60 21.73
C ALA A 31 -14.43 -1.24 20.32
N THR A 32 -15.24 -0.71 19.44
CA THR A 32 -15.34 -1.15 18.05
C THR A 32 -14.10 -0.80 17.25
N VAL A 33 -13.87 -1.48 16.12
CA VAL A 33 -12.78 -1.13 15.18
C VAL A 33 -12.85 0.35 14.78
N GLU A 34 -14.05 0.87 14.53
CA GLU A 34 -14.27 2.27 14.15
C GLU A 34 -13.87 3.25 15.26
N GLU A 35 -14.27 2.99 16.50
CA GLU A 35 -13.91 3.84 17.64
C GLU A 35 -12.40 3.87 17.87
N ILE A 36 -11.71 2.74 17.72
CA ILE A 36 -10.26 2.65 17.83
C ILE A 36 -9.58 3.38 16.67
N ALA A 37 -10.04 3.13 15.44
CA ALA A 37 -9.46 3.69 14.23
C ALA A 37 -9.60 5.22 14.15
N LEU A 38 -10.72 5.77 14.59
CA LEU A 38 -11.00 7.22 14.53
C LEU A 38 -10.59 7.98 15.79
N MET A 39 -9.95 7.31 16.74
CA MET A 39 -9.51 7.92 17.98
C MET A 39 -8.55 9.09 17.76
N ASN A 40 -8.99 10.30 18.14
CA ASN A 40 -8.22 11.54 18.08
C ASN A 40 -8.23 12.21 19.45
N ARG A 41 -7.40 11.73 20.38
CA ARG A 41 -7.29 12.21 21.75
C ARG A 41 -5.84 12.12 22.24
N ALA A 42 -5.50 12.88 23.26
CA ALA A 42 -4.12 13.01 23.73
C ALA A 42 -3.50 11.68 24.24
N ASP A 43 -4.30 10.79 24.80
CA ASP A 43 -3.86 9.49 25.32
C ASP A 43 -3.97 8.33 24.29
N ARG A 44 -4.26 8.64 23.01
CA ARG A 44 -4.40 7.67 21.93
C ARG A 44 -3.26 6.64 21.89
N GLN A 45 -2.02 7.10 21.91
CA GLN A 45 -0.85 6.22 21.84
C GLN A 45 -0.81 5.21 23.00
N LYS A 46 -1.12 5.65 24.21
CA LYS A 46 -1.18 4.78 25.39
C LYS A 46 -2.27 3.72 25.23
N ILE A 47 -3.47 4.11 24.79
CA ILE A 47 -4.58 3.18 24.56
C ILE A 47 -4.24 2.15 23.47
N LEU A 48 -3.65 2.59 22.36
CA LEU A 48 -3.24 1.68 21.29
C LEU A 48 -2.20 0.66 21.78
N VAL A 49 -1.21 1.11 22.55
CA VAL A 49 -0.17 0.21 23.11
C VAL A 49 -0.80 -0.80 24.10
N GLU A 50 -1.67 -0.37 24.99
CA GLU A 50 -2.34 -1.25 25.96
C GLU A 50 -3.26 -2.27 25.30
N GLY A 51 -4.01 -1.85 24.26
CA GLY A 51 -4.84 -2.73 23.44
C GLY A 51 -4.01 -3.73 22.64
N ALA A 52 -2.99 -3.27 21.95
CA ALA A 52 -2.12 -4.11 21.14
C ALA A 52 -1.34 -5.17 21.95
N LYS A 53 -1.01 -4.88 23.22
CA LYS A 53 -0.43 -5.89 24.13
C LYS A 53 -1.38 -7.06 24.37
N LYS A 54 -2.69 -6.81 24.37
CA LYS A 54 -3.72 -7.87 24.53
C LYS A 54 -3.94 -8.62 23.21
N GLU A 55 -3.83 -7.93 22.08
CA GLU A 55 -3.98 -8.50 20.74
C GLU A 55 -2.78 -9.36 20.35
N GLY A 56 -1.57 -8.96 20.69
CA GLY A 56 -0.32 -9.72 20.56
C GLY A 56 0.18 -9.93 19.13
N LYS A 57 -0.60 -9.57 18.10
CA LYS A 57 -0.23 -9.76 16.69
C LYS A 57 -0.90 -8.74 15.77
N VAL A 58 -0.38 -8.67 14.52
CA VAL A 58 -0.96 -7.90 13.42
C VAL A 58 -0.69 -8.59 12.09
N SER A 59 -1.66 -8.59 11.17
CA SER A 59 -1.56 -9.21 9.85
C SER A 59 -1.58 -8.18 8.73
N TRP A 60 -0.54 -8.21 7.89
CA TRP A 60 -0.33 -7.30 6.77
C TRP A 60 -0.43 -8.03 5.42
N TYR A 61 -1.42 -7.67 4.60
CA TYR A 61 -1.49 -8.12 3.21
C TYR A 61 -0.79 -7.09 2.31
N THR A 62 0.28 -7.54 1.63
CA THR A 62 1.21 -6.62 0.99
C THR A 62 1.60 -7.02 -0.42
N THR A 63 1.80 -6.01 -1.28
CA THR A 63 2.39 -6.18 -2.62
C THR A 63 3.90 -5.96 -2.62
N LEU A 64 4.49 -5.50 -1.52
CA LEU A 64 5.90 -5.19 -1.37
C LEU A 64 6.79 -6.45 -1.43
N ILE A 65 8.04 -6.29 -1.83
CA ILE A 65 8.99 -7.40 -1.92
C ILE A 65 9.50 -7.74 -0.52
N VAL A 66 9.33 -9.01 -0.13
CA VAL A 66 9.58 -9.48 1.24
C VAL A 66 10.99 -9.11 1.73
N ASP A 67 12.02 -9.60 1.04
CA ASP A 67 13.40 -9.46 1.51
C ASP A 67 13.95 -8.03 1.35
N GLN A 68 13.33 -7.21 0.51
CA GLN A 68 13.77 -5.84 0.30
C GLN A 68 13.19 -4.87 1.33
N VAL A 69 11.90 -4.98 1.68
CA VAL A 69 11.25 -4.01 2.56
C VAL A 69 10.34 -4.61 3.61
N VAL A 70 9.59 -5.70 3.33
CA VAL A 70 8.63 -6.23 4.32
C VAL A 70 9.34 -6.76 5.56
N ARG A 71 10.41 -7.55 5.37
CA ARG A 71 11.23 -8.09 6.48
C ARG A 71 11.92 -6.98 7.29
N PRO A 72 12.63 -6.00 6.68
CA PRO A 72 13.16 -4.86 7.41
C PRO A 72 12.10 -4.05 8.18
N VAL A 73 10.90 -3.84 7.60
CA VAL A 73 9.79 -3.17 8.31
C VAL A 73 9.33 -4.00 9.50
N LYS A 74 9.14 -5.31 9.32
CA LYS A 74 8.77 -6.24 10.40
C LYS A 74 9.78 -6.17 11.55
N GLU A 75 11.06 -6.32 11.26
CA GLU A 75 12.13 -6.28 12.27
C GLU A 75 12.16 -4.94 13.02
N ALA A 76 12.01 -3.82 12.31
CA ALA A 76 12.00 -2.50 12.91
C ALA A 76 10.74 -2.25 13.75
N PHE A 77 9.57 -2.72 13.30
CA PHE A 77 8.31 -2.61 14.01
C PHE A 77 8.29 -3.48 15.28
N GLU A 78 8.69 -4.74 15.18
CA GLU A 78 8.75 -5.67 16.33
C GLU A 78 9.82 -5.25 17.35
N LYS A 79 10.88 -4.58 16.93
CA LYS A 79 11.85 -3.98 17.85
C LYS A 79 11.24 -2.81 18.64
N GLU A 80 10.34 -2.04 18.04
CA GLU A 80 9.63 -0.94 18.72
C GLU A 80 8.51 -1.44 19.61
N TYR A 81 7.80 -2.47 19.15
CA TYR A 81 6.66 -3.09 19.82
C TYR A 81 6.88 -4.60 20.02
N PRO A 82 7.79 -5.01 20.93
CA PRO A 82 8.21 -6.41 21.05
C PRO A 82 7.11 -7.36 21.54
N PHE A 83 5.99 -6.81 21.94
CA PHE A 83 4.78 -7.55 22.33
C PHE A 83 3.81 -7.81 21.15
N ILE A 84 4.15 -7.39 19.93
CA ILE A 84 3.33 -7.63 18.71
C ILE A 84 4.13 -8.50 17.75
N GLN A 85 3.58 -9.65 17.39
CA GLN A 85 4.08 -10.46 16.28
C GLN A 85 3.44 -9.98 14.98
N MET A 86 4.26 -9.53 14.02
CA MET A 86 3.79 -9.12 12.71
C MET A 86 3.81 -10.30 11.74
N GLU A 87 2.64 -10.66 11.22
CA GLU A 87 2.46 -11.62 10.15
C GLU A 87 2.23 -10.90 8.82
N TYR A 88 2.57 -11.54 7.70
CA TYR A 88 2.28 -10.97 6.39
C TYR A 88 1.91 -12.03 5.35
N PHE A 89 1.09 -11.62 4.40
CA PHE A 89 0.82 -12.37 3.19
C PHE A 89 1.15 -11.52 1.97
N ARG A 90 2.08 -12.02 1.10
CA ARG A 90 2.52 -11.31 -0.09
C ARG A 90 1.83 -11.83 -1.35
N GLY A 91 1.29 -10.92 -2.16
CA GLY A 91 0.70 -11.20 -3.46
C GLY A 91 0.79 -10.00 -4.40
N ASN A 92 0.30 -10.14 -5.63
CA ASN A 92 -0.08 -8.98 -6.44
C ASN A 92 -1.44 -8.44 -5.95
N SER A 93 -1.84 -7.26 -6.44
CA SER A 93 -3.08 -6.60 -5.99
C SER A 93 -4.30 -7.49 -6.14
N GLU A 94 -4.45 -8.16 -7.26
CA GLU A 94 -5.58 -9.03 -7.56
C GLU A 94 -5.65 -10.21 -6.58
N ARG A 95 -4.52 -10.84 -6.30
CA ARG A 95 -4.43 -11.98 -5.36
C ARG A 95 -4.75 -11.56 -3.92
N LEU A 96 -4.29 -10.38 -3.48
CA LEU A 96 -4.62 -9.85 -2.15
C LEU A 96 -6.12 -9.61 -2.03
N VAL A 97 -6.71 -8.95 -3.02
CA VAL A 97 -8.15 -8.65 -3.05
C VAL A 97 -8.97 -9.92 -3.08
N GLN A 98 -8.66 -10.88 -3.96
CA GLN A 98 -9.35 -12.17 -4.05
C GLN A 98 -9.30 -12.93 -2.71
N LYS A 99 -8.12 -12.97 -2.06
CA LYS A 99 -7.95 -13.61 -0.76
C LYS A 99 -8.84 -12.94 0.28
N MET A 100 -8.76 -11.62 0.42
CA MET A 100 -9.57 -10.87 1.38
C MET A 100 -11.07 -11.04 1.13
N MET A 101 -11.52 -10.99 -0.13
CA MET A 101 -12.92 -11.20 -0.50
C MET A 101 -13.42 -12.59 -0.12
N ALA A 102 -12.63 -13.64 -0.39
CA ALA A 102 -12.97 -15.02 -0.02
C ALA A 102 -13.08 -15.20 1.50
N GLU A 103 -12.18 -14.58 2.26
CA GLU A 103 -12.21 -14.58 3.73
C GLU A 103 -13.47 -13.90 4.28
N TYR A 104 -13.82 -12.72 3.75
CA TYR A 104 -15.03 -12.01 4.15
C TYR A 104 -16.31 -12.79 3.81
N GLN A 105 -16.37 -13.45 2.64
CA GLN A 105 -17.48 -14.33 2.29
C GLN A 105 -17.60 -15.52 3.26
N ALA A 106 -16.47 -16.06 3.73
CA ALA A 106 -16.42 -17.14 4.71
C ALA A 106 -16.58 -16.62 6.16
N LYS A 107 -16.87 -15.32 6.38
CA LYS A 107 -16.93 -14.65 7.68
C LYS A 107 -15.64 -14.83 8.51
N ARG A 108 -14.51 -14.97 7.84
CA ARG A 108 -13.17 -14.91 8.44
C ARG A 108 -12.57 -13.54 8.20
N TYR A 109 -11.92 -13.02 9.22
CA TYR A 109 -11.32 -11.70 9.20
C TYR A 109 -9.86 -11.83 9.62
N ASP A 110 -9.00 -12.25 8.67
CA ASP A 110 -7.61 -12.61 8.94
C ASP A 110 -6.64 -11.43 8.71
N VAL A 111 -7.10 -10.36 8.03
CA VAL A 111 -6.29 -9.21 7.66
C VAL A 111 -6.58 -8.00 8.52
N ASP A 112 -5.52 -7.33 8.97
CA ASP A 112 -5.61 -6.05 9.68
C ASP A 112 -5.37 -4.86 8.75
N ILE A 113 -4.28 -4.88 7.99
CA ILE A 113 -3.97 -3.83 7.02
C ILE A 113 -3.65 -4.41 5.65
N ILE A 114 -3.98 -3.67 4.61
CA ILE A 114 -3.71 -4.02 3.21
C ILE A 114 -3.01 -2.87 2.51
N ASP A 115 -2.03 -3.17 1.66
CA ASP A 115 -1.36 -2.18 0.84
C ASP A 115 -1.38 -2.49 -0.66
N GLY A 116 -0.92 -1.53 -1.43
CA GLY A 116 -0.76 -1.66 -2.88
C GLY A 116 -1.04 -0.35 -3.61
N THR A 117 -0.83 -0.35 -4.91
CA THR A 117 -1.15 0.80 -5.76
C THR A 117 -2.65 0.90 -6.07
N VAL A 118 -3.37 -0.21 -6.09
CA VAL A 118 -4.82 -0.28 -6.38
C VAL A 118 -5.60 -1.18 -5.44
N SER A 119 -4.94 -2.11 -4.71
CA SER A 119 -5.63 -3.05 -3.83
C SER A 119 -6.45 -2.36 -2.74
N PRO A 120 -5.98 -1.31 -2.04
CA PRO A 120 -6.82 -0.59 -1.09
C PRO A 120 -8.06 0.03 -1.75
N THR A 121 -7.94 0.65 -2.93
CA THR A 121 -9.10 1.19 -3.65
C THR A 121 -10.10 0.11 -4.04
N MET A 122 -9.64 -1.04 -4.54
CA MET A 122 -10.53 -2.17 -4.88
C MET A 122 -11.31 -2.66 -3.66
N VAL A 123 -10.63 -2.84 -2.53
CA VAL A 123 -11.23 -3.28 -1.27
C VAL A 123 -12.18 -2.22 -0.70
N ARG A 124 -11.83 -0.94 -0.84
CA ARG A 124 -12.69 0.19 -0.45
C ARG A 124 -14.01 0.19 -1.24
N ARG A 125 -13.95 0.03 -2.57
CA ARG A 125 -15.14 -0.04 -3.42
C ARG A 125 -16.05 -1.23 -3.08
N ALA A 126 -15.48 -2.30 -2.54
CA ALA A 126 -16.24 -3.44 -2.00
C ALA A 126 -16.82 -3.20 -0.58
N GLY A 127 -16.50 -2.08 0.06
CA GLY A 127 -17.01 -1.72 1.40
C GLY A 127 -16.25 -2.39 2.56
N PHE A 128 -15.04 -2.89 2.35
CA PHE A 128 -14.26 -3.63 3.35
C PHE A 128 -13.10 -2.85 3.96
N LEU A 129 -13.02 -1.54 3.77
CA LEU A 129 -12.09 -0.67 4.49
C LEU A 129 -12.77 0.14 5.58
N GLN A 130 -12.01 0.41 6.63
CA GLN A 130 -12.33 1.33 7.72
C GLN A 130 -11.58 2.64 7.52
N ARG A 131 -12.25 3.77 7.74
CA ARG A 131 -11.58 5.07 7.87
C ARG A 131 -10.75 5.08 9.14
N PHE A 132 -9.60 5.75 9.10
CA PHE A 132 -8.75 5.87 10.26
C PHE A 132 -8.17 7.29 10.41
N TYR A 133 -7.85 7.64 11.63
CA TYR A 133 -7.12 8.85 11.98
C TYR A 133 -5.68 8.47 12.33
N SER A 134 -4.72 9.17 11.73
CA SER A 134 -3.31 9.12 12.14
C SER A 134 -2.77 10.54 12.25
N PRO A 135 -2.16 10.92 13.39
CA PRO A 135 -1.55 12.23 13.54
C PRO A 135 -0.38 12.45 12.55
N ILE A 136 0.25 11.35 12.10
CA ILE A 136 1.34 11.38 11.12
C ILE A 136 0.88 11.98 9.79
N LEU A 137 -0.36 11.71 9.37
CA LEU A 137 -0.90 12.23 8.11
C LEU A 137 -1.08 13.76 8.09
N ALA A 138 -0.99 14.44 9.24
CA ALA A 138 -0.98 15.89 9.27
C ALA A 138 0.24 16.49 8.54
N GLU A 139 1.37 15.78 8.51
CA GLU A 139 2.61 16.19 7.84
C GLU A 139 2.60 15.89 6.33
N TYR A 140 1.71 15.03 5.85
CA TYR A 140 1.67 14.61 4.45
C TYR A 140 0.99 15.65 3.56
N PRO A 141 1.52 15.89 2.34
CA PRO A 141 0.82 16.67 1.31
C PRO A 141 -0.57 16.10 1.01
N ALA A 142 -1.47 16.96 0.56
CA ALA A 142 -2.86 16.56 0.25
C ALA A 142 -2.94 15.42 -0.77
N ASP A 143 -2.06 15.42 -1.78
CA ASP A 143 -2.01 14.40 -2.83
C ASP A 143 -1.51 13.01 -2.35
N LEU A 144 -0.94 12.94 -1.15
CA LEU A 144 -0.37 11.71 -0.59
C LEU A 144 -1.17 11.14 0.59
N LYS A 145 -2.41 11.55 0.74
CA LYS A 145 -3.37 11.00 1.72
C LYS A 145 -4.79 11.07 1.18
N ASP A 146 -5.64 10.16 1.65
CA ASP A 146 -7.05 10.20 1.28
C ASP A 146 -7.78 11.32 2.02
N PRO A 147 -8.46 12.25 1.32
CA PRO A 147 -9.26 13.28 1.98
C PRO A 147 -10.43 12.71 2.80
N GLN A 148 -10.85 11.49 2.53
CA GLN A 148 -11.89 10.78 3.29
C GLN A 148 -11.34 9.88 4.40
N GLY A 149 -10.01 9.73 4.51
CA GLY A 149 -9.33 9.00 5.58
C GLY A 149 -9.31 7.48 5.44
N PHE A 150 -9.43 6.91 4.23
CA PHE A 150 -9.36 5.47 4.02
C PHE A 150 -7.95 4.93 3.78
N TRP A 151 -7.02 5.78 3.34
CA TRP A 151 -5.64 5.36 3.09
C TRP A 151 -4.63 6.47 3.39
N GLY A 152 -3.41 6.06 3.68
CA GLY A 152 -2.21 6.87 3.67
C GLY A 152 -1.19 6.31 2.69
N THR A 153 -0.12 7.05 2.40
CA THR A 153 0.92 6.64 1.45
C THR A 153 2.16 6.15 2.18
N THR A 154 2.71 5.01 1.73
CA THR A 154 3.98 4.47 2.27
C THR A 154 5.16 4.80 1.36
N ASN A 155 5.00 4.70 0.05
CA ASN A 155 6.09 5.01 -0.90
C ASN A 155 5.55 5.42 -2.27
N LEU A 156 6.45 5.96 -3.07
CA LEU A 156 6.19 6.38 -4.45
C LEU A 156 6.89 5.43 -5.41
N TYR A 157 6.32 5.28 -6.59
CA TYR A 157 6.93 4.55 -7.70
C TYR A 157 6.99 5.45 -8.93
N PHE A 158 8.16 5.52 -9.57
CA PHE A 158 8.33 6.18 -10.86
C PHE A 158 8.63 5.15 -11.93
N PHE A 159 7.85 5.18 -12.99
CA PHE A 159 8.04 4.27 -14.11
C PHE A 159 9.15 4.74 -15.04
N ALA A 160 9.87 3.78 -15.59
CA ALA A 160 10.95 4.02 -16.53
C ALA A 160 11.10 2.84 -17.48
N THR A 161 11.96 2.98 -18.49
CA THR A 161 12.44 1.86 -19.29
C THR A 161 13.74 1.33 -18.69
N GLY A 162 13.76 0.07 -18.28
CA GLY A 162 14.99 -0.65 -17.92
C GLY A 162 15.69 -1.13 -19.19
N TYR A 163 17.02 -1.13 -19.20
CA TYR A 163 17.77 -1.65 -20.32
C TYR A 163 19.00 -2.45 -19.87
N ASN A 164 19.32 -3.49 -20.61
CA ASN A 164 20.52 -4.29 -20.38
C ASN A 164 21.74 -3.56 -20.93
N THR A 165 22.68 -3.20 -20.05
CA THR A 165 23.87 -2.39 -20.40
C THR A 165 24.92 -3.15 -21.23
N ARG A 166 24.80 -4.48 -21.34
CA ARG A 166 25.64 -5.29 -22.26
C ARG A 166 25.09 -5.31 -23.68
N MET A 167 23.77 -5.09 -23.84
CA MET A 167 23.08 -5.14 -25.13
C MET A 167 22.86 -3.74 -25.72
N VAL A 168 22.68 -2.72 -24.88
CA VAL A 168 22.39 -1.34 -25.30
C VAL A 168 23.33 -0.38 -24.60
N LYS A 169 24.06 0.41 -25.38
CA LYS A 169 24.92 1.49 -24.86
C LYS A 169 24.04 2.64 -24.36
N ALA A 170 24.45 3.33 -23.30
CA ALA A 170 23.69 4.44 -22.72
C ALA A 170 23.37 5.58 -23.71
N ALA A 171 24.22 5.80 -24.71
CA ALA A 171 23.99 6.79 -25.77
C ALA A 171 22.88 6.38 -26.76
N GLU A 172 22.56 5.09 -26.85
CA GLU A 172 21.65 4.51 -27.84
C GLU A 172 20.26 4.21 -27.26
N VAL A 173 20.12 4.27 -25.94
CA VAL A 173 18.83 3.97 -25.26
C VAL A 173 17.78 5.02 -25.67
N PRO A 174 16.50 4.63 -25.92
CA PRO A 174 15.43 5.57 -26.21
C PRO A 174 15.29 6.59 -25.09
N LYS A 175 15.33 7.89 -25.40
CA LYS A 175 15.26 8.99 -24.41
C LYS A 175 13.87 9.58 -24.28
N THR A 176 13.09 9.48 -25.36
CA THR A 176 11.72 10.01 -25.43
C THR A 176 10.74 8.91 -25.77
N TYR A 177 9.44 9.17 -25.61
CA TYR A 177 8.41 8.25 -26.09
C TYR A 177 8.51 8.04 -27.61
N GLU A 178 8.84 9.08 -28.39
CA GLU A 178 8.97 8.97 -29.83
C GLU A 178 10.15 8.06 -30.24
N ASP A 179 11.25 8.06 -29.50
CA ASP A 179 12.41 7.18 -29.78
C ASP A 179 12.04 5.69 -29.67
N LEU A 180 10.99 5.33 -28.90
CA LEU A 180 10.48 3.94 -28.83
C LEU A 180 9.86 3.48 -30.15
N LEU A 181 9.52 4.40 -31.06
CA LEU A 181 8.98 4.09 -32.38
C LEU A 181 10.07 3.78 -33.41
N ASN A 182 11.36 3.97 -33.07
CA ASN A 182 12.46 3.68 -33.99
C ASN A 182 12.44 2.19 -34.37
N PRO A 183 12.49 1.85 -35.68
CA PRO A 183 12.43 0.47 -36.20
C PRO A 183 13.48 -0.48 -35.58
N ARG A 184 14.63 0.03 -35.10
CA ARG A 184 15.65 -0.77 -34.42
C ARG A 184 15.13 -1.50 -33.19
N TRP A 185 14.07 -0.97 -32.54
CA TRP A 185 13.47 -1.55 -31.35
C TRP A 185 12.36 -2.57 -31.62
N LYS A 186 12.05 -2.82 -32.88
CA LYS A 186 11.03 -3.79 -33.26
C LYS A 186 11.40 -5.19 -32.77
N GLY A 187 10.53 -5.77 -31.90
CA GLY A 187 10.76 -7.06 -31.27
C GLY A 187 11.85 -7.06 -30.17
N GLN A 188 12.38 -5.88 -29.80
CA GLN A 188 13.46 -5.73 -28.82
C GLN A 188 12.98 -5.25 -27.45
N MET A 189 11.67 -5.13 -27.27
CA MET A 189 11.05 -4.58 -26.06
C MET A 189 10.11 -5.58 -25.43
N MET A 190 10.01 -5.55 -24.10
CA MET A 190 9.09 -6.36 -23.33
C MET A 190 8.39 -5.52 -22.28
N TRP A 191 7.15 -5.85 -21.93
CA TRP A 191 6.43 -5.29 -20.78
C TRP A 191 5.54 -6.30 -20.06
N SER A 192 5.18 -5.98 -18.83
CA SER A 192 4.14 -6.67 -18.08
C SER A 192 2.76 -6.25 -18.56
N THR A 193 1.80 -7.17 -18.61
CA THR A 193 0.39 -6.88 -18.88
C THR A 193 -0.43 -6.69 -17.59
N SER A 194 0.22 -6.63 -16.42
CA SER A 194 -0.44 -6.39 -15.13
C SER A 194 -1.27 -5.11 -15.15
N ARG A 195 -2.52 -5.20 -14.68
CA ARG A 195 -3.46 -4.06 -14.64
C ARG A 195 -2.99 -2.93 -13.75
N GLY A 196 -2.37 -3.27 -12.61
CA GLY A 196 -2.00 -2.30 -11.57
C GLY A 196 -0.70 -1.53 -11.84
N SER A 197 0.18 -2.06 -12.72
CA SER A 197 1.51 -1.46 -12.92
C SER A 197 2.14 -1.72 -14.29
N GLY A 198 1.47 -2.48 -15.16
CA GLY A 198 2.01 -2.86 -16.46
C GLY A 198 1.61 -1.94 -17.61
N ALA A 199 1.58 -2.50 -18.81
CA ALA A 199 1.27 -1.81 -20.06
C ALA A 199 -0.05 -1.01 -20.06
N PRO A 200 -1.14 -1.43 -19.39
CA PRO A 200 -2.33 -0.58 -19.29
C PRO A 200 -2.06 0.79 -18.65
N ILE A 201 -1.17 0.85 -17.65
CA ILE A 201 -0.76 2.13 -17.03
C ILE A 201 0.04 2.99 -18.01
N PHE A 202 0.89 2.36 -18.85
CA PHE A 202 1.58 3.06 -19.93
C PHE A 202 0.57 3.68 -20.93
N VAL A 203 -0.47 2.94 -21.29
CA VAL A 203 -1.58 3.47 -22.12
C VAL A 203 -2.19 4.71 -21.46
N GLY A 204 -2.57 4.62 -20.19
CA GLY A 204 -3.11 5.76 -19.44
C GLY A 204 -2.15 6.96 -19.41
N THR A 205 -0.84 6.70 -19.24
CA THR A 205 0.20 7.75 -19.29
C THR A 205 0.21 8.47 -20.64
N ILE A 206 0.25 7.72 -21.73
CA ILE A 206 0.30 8.29 -23.08
C ILE A 206 -0.96 9.11 -23.40
N LEU A 207 -2.15 8.56 -23.08
CA LEU A 207 -3.42 9.27 -23.30
C LEU A 207 -3.49 10.58 -22.49
N ASN A 208 -2.97 10.59 -21.26
CA ASN A 208 -2.92 11.81 -20.44
C ASN A 208 -1.84 12.79 -20.90
N ALA A 209 -0.64 12.30 -21.25
CA ALA A 209 0.50 13.17 -21.60
C ALA A 209 0.37 13.83 -22.98
N MET A 210 -0.19 13.10 -23.94
CA MET A 210 -0.31 13.55 -25.33
C MET A 210 -1.74 14.02 -25.69
N GLY A 211 -2.72 13.77 -24.80
CA GLY A 211 -4.14 13.93 -25.08
C GLY A 211 -4.73 12.73 -25.86
N MET A 212 -6.05 12.64 -25.87
CA MET A 212 -6.75 11.44 -26.33
C MET A 212 -6.43 11.06 -27.79
N GLU A 213 -6.53 12.01 -28.72
CA GLU A 213 -6.35 11.75 -30.15
C GLU A 213 -4.88 11.47 -30.52
N ALA A 214 -3.96 12.32 -30.10
CA ALA A 214 -2.53 12.14 -30.37
C ALA A 214 -1.99 10.90 -29.65
N GLY A 215 -2.43 10.63 -28.42
CA GLY A 215 -2.06 9.45 -27.66
C GLY A 215 -2.51 8.14 -28.32
N LYS A 216 -3.76 8.09 -28.83
CA LYS A 216 -4.25 6.93 -29.59
C LYS A 216 -3.42 6.72 -30.87
N ALA A 217 -3.15 7.80 -31.62
CA ALA A 217 -2.32 7.72 -32.82
C ALA A 217 -0.89 7.21 -32.52
N TYR A 218 -0.29 7.67 -31.42
CA TYR A 218 1.00 7.18 -30.94
C TYR A 218 0.96 5.68 -30.61
N LEU A 219 -0.05 5.25 -29.83
CA LEU A 219 -0.18 3.84 -29.43
C LEU A 219 -0.40 2.90 -30.63
N GLN A 220 -1.09 3.34 -31.68
CA GLN A 220 -1.23 2.58 -32.92
C GLN A 220 0.14 2.45 -33.64
N LYS A 221 0.97 3.48 -33.67
CA LYS A 221 2.34 3.39 -34.20
C LYS A 221 3.19 2.43 -33.33
N LEU A 222 3.07 2.54 -32.00
CA LEU A 222 3.83 1.69 -31.07
C LEU A 222 3.47 0.20 -31.21
N LYS A 223 2.25 -0.16 -31.60
CA LYS A 223 1.84 -1.53 -31.92
C LYS A 223 2.79 -2.18 -32.92
N SER A 224 3.24 -1.44 -33.94
CA SER A 224 4.14 -1.96 -34.99
C SER A 224 5.51 -2.40 -34.47
N GLN A 225 5.89 -1.99 -33.25
CA GLN A 225 7.14 -2.38 -32.60
C GLN A 225 7.12 -3.84 -32.09
N ASN A 226 5.98 -4.53 -32.13
CA ASN A 226 5.86 -5.94 -31.73
C ASN A 226 6.46 -6.21 -30.34
N ILE A 227 5.99 -5.44 -29.33
CA ILE A 227 6.47 -5.55 -27.95
C ILE A 227 6.03 -6.88 -27.35
N ALA A 228 6.97 -7.64 -26.79
CA ALA A 228 6.69 -8.89 -26.10
C ALA A 228 5.86 -8.64 -24.83
N LYS A 229 4.91 -9.52 -24.57
CA LYS A 229 3.93 -9.42 -23.49
C LYS A 229 4.15 -10.53 -22.48
N SER A 230 4.12 -10.18 -21.19
CA SER A 230 4.23 -11.14 -20.09
C SER A 230 3.16 -10.86 -19.05
N THR A 231 2.55 -11.90 -18.49
CA THR A 231 1.69 -11.82 -17.31
C THR A 231 2.48 -11.71 -16.00
N ALA A 232 3.80 -11.84 -16.06
CA ALA A 232 4.71 -11.70 -14.95
C ALA A 232 4.72 -10.26 -14.41
N SER A 233 5.19 -10.08 -13.18
CA SER A 233 5.34 -8.76 -12.58
C SER A 233 6.38 -7.91 -13.30
N ASN A 234 6.31 -6.57 -13.16
CA ASN A 234 7.33 -5.65 -13.69
C ASN A 234 8.75 -6.02 -13.23
N ARG A 235 8.88 -6.55 -12.00
CA ARG A 235 10.16 -7.02 -11.48
C ARG A 235 10.69 -8.22 -12.29
N GLN A 236 9.85 -9.20 -12.56
CA GLN A 236 10.23 -10.38 -13.34
C GLN A 236 10.56 -10.02 -14.81
N VAL A 237 9.82 -9.07 -15.41
CA VAL A 237 10.15 -8.54 -16.74
C VAL A 237 11.54 -7.88 -16.75
N LEU A 238 11.87 -7.12 -15.71
CA LEU A 238 13.20 -6.56 -15.56
C LEU A 238 14.27 -7.66 -15.40
N ASP A 239 13.97 -8.74 -14.65
CA ASP A 239 14.89 -9.87 -14.48
C ASP A 239 15.18 -10.59 -15.79
N LEU A 240 14.18 -10.76 -16.68
CA LEU A 240 14.36 -11.28 -18.05
C LEU A 240 15.26 -10.36 -18.89
N THR A 241 15.10 -9.05 -18.75
CA THR A 241 15.98 -8.08 -19.41
C THR A 241 17.42 -8.15 -18.87
N ILE A 242 17.59 -8.28 -17.56
CA ILE A 242 18.92 -8.49 -16.93
C ILE A 242 19.57 -9.77 -17.45
N ALA A 243 18.80 -10.84 -17.62
CA ALA A 243 19.26 -12.12 -18.17
C ALA A 243 19.64 -12.04 -19.66
N GLY A 244 19.22 -10.98 -20.37
CA GLY A 244 19.53 -10.77 -21.80
C GLY A 244 18.49 -11.31 -22.78
N GLU A 245 17.28 -11.66 -22.32
CA GLU A 245 16.21 -12.11 -23.21
C GLU A 245 15.66 -10.97 -24.08
N TYR A 246 15.59 -9.77 -23.51
CA TYR A 246 15.20 -8.55 -24.21
C TYR A 246 16.11 -7.39 -23.81
N PRO A 247 16.55 -6.54 -24.76
CA PRO A 247 17.36 -5.38 -24.43
C PRO A 247 16.63 -4.32 -23.60
N LEU A 248 15.28 -4.19 -23.73
CA LEU A 248 14.49 -3.16 -23.07
C LEU A 248 13.29 -3.76 -22.32
N ALA A 249 13.14 -3.39 -21.02
CA ALA A 249 11.94 -3.60 -20.21
C ALA A 249 11.16 -2.29 -20.09
N LEU A 250 10.01 -2.19 -20.75
CA LEU A 250 9.16 -1.01 -20.65
C LEU A 250 8.32 -1.03 -19.36
N GLN A 251 7.97 0.16 -18.87
CA GLN A 251 7.01 0.35 -17.77
C GLN A 251 7.44 -0.43 -16.49
N MET A 252 8.71 -0.37 -16.14
CA MET A 252 9.21 -0.91 -14.89
C MET A 252 9.49 0.20 -13.87
N PHE A 253 9.60 -0.14 -12.60
CA PHE A 253 9.93 0.82 -11.56
C PHE A 253 11.43 1.15 -11.54
N ASN A 254 11.80 2.43 -11.60
CA ASN A 254 13.19 2.88 -11.71
C ASN A 254 14.07 2.40 -10.54
N HIS A 255 13.54 2.35 -9.31
CA HIS A 255 14.28 1.88 -8.14
C HIS A 255 14.64 0.39 -8.23
N HIS A 256 13.83 -0.45 -8.91
CA HIS A 256 14.17 -1.87 -9.13
C HIS A 256 15.43 -2.01 -10.00
N ALA A 257 15.57 -1.21 -11.06
CA ALA A 257 16.78 -1.19 -11.87
C ALA A 257 17.97 -0.68 -11.06
N PHE A 258 17.79 0.36 -10.26
CA PHE A 258 18.81 0.88 -9.37
C PHE A 258 19.30 -0.19 -8.37
N ILE A 259 18.38 -0.89 -7.69
CA ILE A 259 18.73 -1.95 -6.73
C ILE A 259 19.54 -3.06 -7.44
N SER A 260 19.08 -3.51 -8.60
CA SER A 260 19.80 -4.55 -9.37
C SER A 260 21.17 -4.09 -9.84
N LYS A 261 21.27 -2.85 -10.36
CA LYS A 261 22.55 -2.24 -10.74
C LYS A 261 23.52 -2.14 -9.58
N SER A 262 23.04 -1.74 -8.40
CA SER A 262 23.86 -1.66 -7.17
C SER A 262 24.35 -3.03 -6.70
N ALA A 263 23.65 -4.11 -7.04
CA ALA A 263 24.05 -5.48 -6.82
C ALA A 263 24.94 -6.06 -7.96
N GLY A 264 25.39 -5.21 -8.90
CA GLY A 264 26.30 -5.62 -10.00
C GLY A 264 25.60 -6.18 -11.24
N ALA A 265 24.27 -6.15 -11.33
CA ALA A 265 23.56 -6.59 -12.52
C ALA A 265 23.80 -5.64 -13.71
N PRO A 266 23.85 -6.16 -14.96
CA PRO A 266 24.08 -5.37 -16.17
C PRO A 266 22.82 -4.63 -16.60
N VAL A 267 22.33 -3.72 -15.78
CA VAL A 267 21.09 -2.98 -16.03
C VAL A 267 21.23 -1.50 -15.61
N ASP A 268 20.55 -0.64 -16.34
CA ASP A 268 20.28 0.74 -15.95
C ASP A 268 18.87 1.11 -16.42
N TRP A 269 18.43 2.35 -16.17
CA TRP A 269 17.10 2.81 -16.50
C TRP A 269 17.12 4.19 -17.19
N GLN A 270 16.10 4.45 -18.00
CA GLN A 270 15.88 5.68 -18.71
C GLN A 270 14.48 6.21 -18.46
N PRO A 271 14.33 7.42 -17.93
CA PRO A 271 13.01 8.08 -17.81
C PRO A 271 12.52 8.57 -19.17
N HIS A 272 11.20 8.52 -19.39
CA HIS A 272 10.52 9.21 -20.47
C HIS A 272 9.58 10.25 -19.87
N GLU A 273 9.78 11.52 -20.17
CA GLU A 273 9.00 12.60 -19.57
C GLU A 273 7.71 12.93 -20.34
N PRO A 274 6.61 13.17 -19.65
CA PRO A 274 6.46 13.15 -18.19
C PRO A 274 6.54 11.72 -17.66
N VAL A 275 7.34 11.54 -16.58
CA VAL A 275 7.47 10.23 -15.94
C VAL A 275 6.19 9.91 -15.18
N THR A 276 5.60 8.76 -15.43
CA THR A 276 4.46 8.31 -14.63
C THR A 276 4.90 7.94 -13.24
N ALA A 277 4.13 8.40 -12.26
CA ALA A 277 4.30 8.03 -10.86
C ALA A 277 3.00 7.44 -10.33
N THR A 278 3.11 6.36 -9.55
CA THR A 278 2.00 5.80 -8.77
C THR A 278 2.29 5.89 -7.28
N ILE A 279 1.22 5.99 -6.51
CA ILE A 279 1.24 6.09 -5.06
C ILE A 279 0.99 4.70 -4.50
N HIS A 280 1.84 4.25 -3.59
CA HIS A 280 1.61 3.00 -2.87
C HIS A 280 0.91 3.31 -1.55
N THR A 281 -0.32 2.88 -1.44
CA THR A 281 -1.20 3.19 -0.31
C THR A 281 -1.29 2.04 0.67
N VAL A 282 -1.57 2.36 1.93
CA VAL A 282 -1.87 1.42 3.01
C VAL A 282 -3.19 1.80 3.67
N ALA A 283 -3.99 0.80 4.03
CA ALA A 283 -5.35 0.98 4.54
C ALA A 283 -5.70 -0.03 5.63
N LEU A 284 -6.65 0.34 6.49
CA LEU A 284 -7.19 -0.48 7.57
C LEU A 284 -8.36 -1.33 7.06
N ALA A 285 -8.35 -2.63 7.35
CA ALA A 285 -9.48 -3.51 7.11
C ALA A 285 -10.66 -3.17 8.04
N LYS A 286 -11.90 -3.16 7.50
CA LYS A 286 -13.11 -2.82 8.24
C LYS A 286 -13.36 -3.72 9.44
N SER A 287 -13.02 -4.99 9.32
CA SER A 287 -13.20 -5.99 10.36
C SER A 287 -11.84 -6.50 10.85
N SER A 288 -10.87 -5.57 11.02
CA SER A 288 -9.55 -5.89 11.57
C SER A 288 -9.70 -6.63 12.91
N PRO A 289 -9.13 -7.84 13.04
CA PRO A 289 -9.19 -8.58 14.31
C PRO A 289 -8.27 -8.01 15.39
N HIS A 290 -7.27 -7.18 15.01
CA HIS A 290 -6.30 -6.60 15.92
C HIS A 290 -6.18 -5.07 15.68
N PRO A 291 -7.26 -4.29 15.91
CA PRO A 291 -7.32 -2.90 15.48
C PRO A 291 -6.32 -1.98 16.18
N HIS A 292 -5.95 -2.25 17.43
CA HIS A 292 -4.95 -1.44 18.13
C HIS A 292 -3.54 -1.66 17.52
N ALA A 293 -3.14 -2.91 17.30
CA ALA A 293 -1.88 -3.26 16.67
C ALA A 293 -1.83 -2.78 15.20
N ALA A 294 -2.96 -2.86 14.49
CA ALA A 294 -3.09 -2.34 13.14
C ALA A 294 -2.86 -0.82 13.08
N MET A 295 -3.42 -0.06 14.00
CA MET A 295 -3.22 1.39 14.08
C MET A 295 -1.77 1.75 14.41
N LEU A 296 -1.10 0.99 15.30
CA LEU A 296 0.33 1.18 15.56
C LEU A 296 1.18 0.89 14.32
N LEU A 297 0.85 -0.16 13.55
CA LEU A 297 1.58 -0.49 12.32
C LEU A 297 1.35 0.55 11.22
N LEU A 298 0.12 1.06 11.05
CA LEU A 298 -0.20 2.15 10.13
C LEU A 298 0.59 3.41 10.47
N ASP A 299 0.57 3.83 11.75
CA ASP A 299 1.34 4.98 12.21
C ASP A 299 2.84 4.76 11.97
N PHE A 300 3.36 3.57 12.27
CA PHE A 300 4.77 3.23 12.07
C PHE A 300 5.21 3.33 10.62
N VAL A 301 4.52 2.66 9.69
CA VAL A 301 4.94 2.63 8.27
C VAL A 301 4.85 3.99 7.59
N MET A 302 4.00 4.89 8.10
CA MET A 302 3.88 6.26 7.61
C MET A 302 4.80 7.25 8.36
N SER A 303 5.30 6.91 9.55
CA SER A 303 6.16 7.79 10.35
C SER A 303 7.53 8.02 9.70
N GLU A 304 8.23 9.09 10.10
CA GLU A 304 9.61 9.33 9.69
C GLU A 304 10.50 8.11 9.93
N LYS A 305 10.34 7.43 11.08
CA LYS A 305 11.10 6.24 11.46
C LYS A 305 10.86 5.07 10.51
N GLY A 306 9.60 4.73 10.26
CA GLY A 306 9.23 3.67 9.31
C GLY A 306 9.68 4.01 7.89
N GLN A 307 9.50 5.26 7.46
CA GLN A 307 9.91 5.72 6.13
C GLN A 307 11.43 5.69 5.90
N ARG A 308 12.23 5.81 6.95
CA ARG A 308 13.68 5.57 6.87
C ARG A 308 14.03 4.12 6.58
N VAL A 309 13.19 3.16 7.01
CA VAL A 309 13.35 1.73 6.63
C VAL A 309 13.13 1.58 5.12
N TYR A 310 12.09 2.20 4.57
CA TYR A 310 11.88 2.23 3.12
C TYR A 310 13.05 2.88 2.38
N GLN A 311 13.56 4.01 2.88
CA GLN A 311 14.73 4.70 2.32
C GLN A 311 15.96 3.78 2.27
N GLN A 312 16.26 3.09 3.37
CA GLN A 312 17.41 2.17 3.45
C GLN A 312 17.28 1.00 2.48
N ALA A 313 16.06 0.52 2.25
CA ALA A 313 15.72 -0.50 1.25
C ALA A 313 15.74 0.02 -0.21
N ASN A 314 16.13 1.28 -0.43
CA ASN A 314 16.09 1.98 -1.73
C ASN A 314 14.67 2.13 -2.33
N TYR A 315 13.64 2.02 -1.51
CA TYR A 315 12.29 2.47 -1.87
C TYR A 315 12.23 4.01 -1.75
N LEU A 316 11.23 4.61 -2.36
CA LEU A 316 11.11 6.06 -2.41
C LEU A 316 10.09 6.53 -1.36
N PRO A 317 10.55 7.05 -0.22
CA PRO A 317 9.67 7.45 0.87
C PRO A 317 8.65 8.49 0.43
N SER A 318 7.45 8.41 0.99
CA SER A 318 6.40 9.41 0.79
C SER A 318 6.41 10.52 1.85
N HIS A 319 6.98 10.27 3.02
CA HIS A 319 7.06 11.25 4.10
C HIS A 319 7.95 12.44 3.70
N PRO A 320 7.47 13.71 3.85
CA PRO A 320 8.16 14.88 3.32
C PRO A 320 9.55 15.12 3.94
N LYS A 321 9.77 14.69 5.18
CA LYS A 321 11.05 14.82 5.89
C LYS A 321 12.06 13.71 5.56
N VAL A 322 11.67 12.69 4.77
CA VAL A 322 12.55 11.57 4.42
C VAL A 322 12.87 11.60 2.93
N PRO A 323 14.05 12.06 2.52
CA PRO A 323 14.46 12.09 1.13
C PRO A 323 14.66 10.69 0.57
N ALA A 324 14.70 10.54 -0.75
CA ALA A 324 15.19 9.31 -1.37
C ALA A 324 16.67 9.12 -1.04
N LYS A 325 17.11 7.87 -0.87
CA LYS A 325 18.55 7.56 -0.66
C LYS A 325 19.37 7.96 -1.87
N GLN A 326 18.77 7.84 -3.05
CA GLN A 326 19.36 8.27 -4.33
C GLN A 326 18.50 9.37 -4.94
N ALA A 327 19.05 10.57 -5.05
CA ALA A 327 18.31 11.75 -5.50
C ALA A 327 17.80 11.63 -6.93
N ASP A 328 18.49 10.89 -7.81
CA ASP A 328 18.12 10.71 -9.21
C ASP A 328 16.88 9.83 -9.42
N LEU A 329 16.45 9.10 -8.39
CA LEU A 329 15.23 8.27 -8.44
C LEU A 329 13.93 9.07 -8.26
N LYS A 330 14.01 10.33 -7.85
CA LYS A 330 12.88 11.27 -7.76
C LYS A 330 13.08 12.43 -8.74
N PRO A 331 12.03 13.23 -9.03
CA PRO A 331 12.19 14.45 -9.86
C PRO A 331 13.30 15.37 -9.32
N GLY A 332 14.13 15.87 -10.23
CA GLY A 332 15.24 16.76 -9.88
C GLY A 332 16.47 16.57 -10.78
N ALA A 333 17.19 15.48 -10.59
CA ALA A 333 18.45 15.23 -11.29
C ALA A 333 18.27 14.55 -12.65
N ARG A 334 17.69 13.33 -12.69
CA ARG A 334 17.61 12.51 -13.92
C ARG A 334 16.37 12.80 -14.76
N PHE A 335 15.31 13.31 -14.14
CA PHE A 335 14.08 13.77 -14.79
C PHE A 335 13.45 14.91 -13.97
N LYS A 336 12.63 15.74 -14.60
CA LYS A 336 12.05 16.93 -13.95
C LYS A 336 10.54 16.86 -13.81
N ARG A 337 9.84 16.27 -14.80
CA ARG A 337 8.39 16.23 -14.86
C ARG A 337 7.87 14.83 -14.51
N ALA A 338 7.01 14.76 -13.50
CA ALA A 338 6.29 13.55 -13.14
C ALA A 338 4.78 13.79 -13.19
N TYR A 339 4.03 12.76 -13.59
CA TYR A 339 2.59 12.71 -13.55
C TYR A 339 2.16 11.68 -12.49
N TYR A 340 1.59 12.16 -11.39
CA TYR A 340 1.11 11.32 -10.30
C TYR A 340 -0.30 10.82 -10.60
N ILE A 341 -0.46 9.51 -10.67
CA ILE A 341 -1.77 8.89 -10.84
C ILE A 341 -2.40 8.71 -9.45
N ASN A 342 -3.55 9.36 -9.23
CA ASN A 342 -4.36 9.14 -8.04
C ASN A 342 -4.90 7.70 -8.05
N PRO A 343 -4.87 6.95 -6.92
CA PRO A 343 -5.29 5.55 -6.86
C PRO A 343 -6.76 5.32 -7.27
N ASP A 344 -7.67 6.25 -6.92
CA ASP A 344 -9.08 6.15 -7.32
C ASP A 344 -9.24 6.39 -8.83
N ALA A 345 -8.54 7.40 -9.37
CA ALA A 345 -8.54 7.64 -10.81
C ALA A 345 -7.89 6.47 -11.59
N GLN A 346 -6.86 5.86 -11.04
CA GLN A 346 -6.24 4.66 -11.60
C GLN A 346 -7.23 3.49 -11.64
N TYR A 347 -8.02 3.31 -10.59
CA TYR A 347 -9.06 2.28 -10.53
C TYR A 347 -10.19 2.56 -11.50
N ASP A 348 -10.76 3.78 -11.50
CA ASP A 348 -11.92 4.15 -12.29
C ASP A 348 -11.61 4.12 -13.81
N LYS A 349 -10.44 4.59 -14.22
CA LYS A 349 -10.00 4.57 -15.62
C LYS A 349 -9.22 3.31 -16.01
N GLY A 350 -8.84 2.50 -15.05
CA GLY A 350 -8.01 1.33 -15.28
C GLY A 350 -8.65 0.31 -16.22
N ASN A 351 -9.97 0.14 -16.17
CA ASN A 351 -10.71 -0.71 -17.11
C ASN A 351 -10.62 -0.18 -18.54
N GLU A 352 -10.83 1.12 -18.74
CA GLU A 352 -10.73 1.77 -20.06
C GLU A 352 -9.31 1.59 -20.63
N TRP A 353 -8.29 1.73 -19.80
CA TRP A 353 -6.89 1.54 -20.24
C TRP A 353 -6.59 0.08 -20.57
N VAL A 354 -7.13 -0.86 -19.79
CA VAL A 354 -7.02 -2.30 -20.06
C VAL A 354 -7.73 -2.65 -21.37
N ASP A 355 -8.97 -2.19 -21.55
CA ASP A 355 -9.77 -2.48 -22.75
C ASP A 355 -9.10 -1.89 -23.99
N TYR A 356 -8.59 -0.66 -23.89
CA TYR A 356 -7.84 -0.05 -24.98
C TYR A 356 -6.53 -0.79 -25.27
N PHE A 357 -5.76 -1.15 -24.23
CA PHE A 357 -4.56 -1.99 -24.39
C PHE A 357 -4.90 -3.28 -25.10
N ASN A 358 -5.91 -4.01 -24.66
CA ASN A 358 -6.34 -5.27 -25.26
C ASN A 358 -6.73 -5.09 -26.73
N SER A 359 -7.47 -4.02 -27.04
CA SER A 359 -7.93 -3.73 -28.40
C SER A 359 -6.78 -3.42 -29.37
N VAL A 360 -5.71 -2.81 -28.88
CA VAL A 360 -4.56 -2.41 -29.71
C VAL A 360 -3.49 -3.50 -29.75
N PHE A 361 -3.11 -4.07 -28.62
CA PHE A 361 -1.89 -4.89 -28.50
C PHE A 361 -2.16 -6.41 -28.39
N LEU A 362 -3.40 -6.84 -28.11
CA LEU A 362 -3.72 -8.27 -28.00
C LEU A 362 -4.52 -8.82 -29.21
N LYS A 363 -4.93 -7.95 -30.12
CA LYS A 363 -5.64 -8.34 -31.39
C LYS A 363 -4.69 -8.53 -32.55
#